data_824492e47e5fb474692b76efe39f97e1
#
_entry.id   824492e47e5fb474692b76efe39f97e1
#
_cell.length_a   1.000
_cell.length_b   1.000
_cell.length_c   1.000
_cell.angle_alpha   90.00
_cell.angle_beta   90.00
_cell.angle_gamma   90.00
#
_symmetry.space_group_name_H-M   'P 1'
#
loop_
_entity.id
_entity.type
_entity.pdbx_description
1 polymer ?
#
loop_
_entity_poly.entity_id
_entity_poly.type
_entity_poly.pdbx_seq_one_letter_code
_entity_poly.pdbx_strand_id
1 'polypeptide(L)'
;KRAWYLLDWLAELSRKYQRRLMIRLIKGAYWDSEVKRAQEMGLESYPVFTRKEMTDLSYLACAQKLLAHPDSFSPQFATHNAHSIAAIEEMAGTEREIEFQRLFGMGQQLHDQILGQSHVTSRIYAPVGTQKDLLSYLIRRLLENGANSSFVNKLADHDCAVETLTA
;
A
#
# COMPACT_ATOMS: atom_id res chain seq x y z
N LYS A 1 -5.73 -10.74 2.86
CA LYS A 1 -6.96 -11.23 3.53
C LYS A 1 -6.90 -11.05 5.06
N ARG A 2 -5.76 -11.34 5.71
CA ARG A 2 -5.63 -11.33 7.18
C ARG A 2 -5.48 -9.91 7.77
N ALA A 3 -4.98 -8.95 7.00
CA ALA A 3 -4.69 -7.60 7.48
C ALA A 3 -5.91 -6.92 8.12
N TRP A 4 -7.10 -7.10 7.55
CA TRP A 4 -8.33 -6.51 8.06
C TRP A 4 -8.61 -6.87 9.53
N TYR A 5 -8.55 -8.15 9.86
CA TYR A 5 -8.77 -8.65 11.21
C TYR A 5 -7.60 -8.34 12.16
N LEU A 6 -6.37 -8.32 11.61
CA LEU A 6 -5.19 -7.93 12.38
C LEU A 6 -5.31 -6.48 12.89
N LEU A 7 -5.86 -5.57 12.09
CA LEU A 7 -6.08 -4.19 12.49
C LEU A 7 -7.07 -4.07 13.66
N ASP A 8 -8.12 -4.88 13.72
CA ASP A 8 -9.04 -4.90 14.86
C ASP A 8 -8.32 -5.31 16.14
N TRP A 9 -7.57 -6.40 16.08
CA TRP A 9 -6.79 -6.87 17.22
C TRP A 9 -5.73 -5.83 17.66
N LEU A 10 -5.05 -5.17 16.72
CA LEU A 10 -4.08 -4.13 17.03
C LEU A 10 -4.75 -2.89 17.66
N ALA A 11 -5.96 -2.52 17.23
CA ALA A 11 -6.71 -1.43 17.84
C ALA A 11 -7.09 -1.74 19.30
N GLU A 12 -7.48 -2.98 19.58
CA GLU A 12 -7.74 -3.44 20.95
C GLU A 12 -6.47 -3.41 21.81
N LEU A 13 -5.35 -3.88 21.24
CA LEU A 13 -4.06 -3.87 21.91
C LEU A 13 -3.60 -2.43 22.24
N SER A 14 -3.73 -1.52 21.27
CA SER A 14 -3.45 -0.09 21.44
C SER A 14 -4.24 0.49 22.61
N ARG A 15 -5.54 0.26 22.65
CA ARG A 15 -6.43 0.73 23.73
C ARG A 15 -6.07 0.13 25.08
N LYS A 16 -5.80 -1.19 25.12
CA LYS A 16 -5.44 -1.90 26.34
C LYS A 16 -4.18 -1.35 27.00
N TYR A 17 -3.18 -1.02 26.18
CA TYR A 17 -1.87 -0.55 26.67
C TYR A 17 -1.71 0.97 26.60
N GLN A 18 -2.74 1.69 26.16
CA GLN A 18 -2.72 3.15 25.96
C GLN A 18 -1.49 3.60 25.15
N ARG A 19 -1.23 2.89 24.03
CA ARG A 19 -0.11 3.16 23.14
C ARG A 19 -0.60 3.29 21.72
N ARG A 20 -0.32 4.41 21.08
CA ARG A 20 -0.56 4.60 19.65
C ARG A 20 0.47 3.80 18.85
N LEU A 21 0.02 3.00 17.90
CA LEU A 21 0.86 2.10 17.11
C LEU A 21 1.14 2.70 15.74
N MET A 22 2.41 2.73 15.33
CA MET A 22 2.78 3.03 13.96
C MET A 22 2.55 1.80 13.09
N ILE A 23 1.65 1.91 12.11
CA ILE A 23 1.29 0.81 11.22
C ILE A 23 1.65 1.18 9.79
N ARG A 24 2.59 0.44 9.22
CA ARG A 24 2.95 0.55 7.81
C ARG A 24 2.07 -0.35 6.96
N LEU A 25 1.20 0.25 6.16
CA LEU A 25 0.36 -0.44 5.20
C LEU A 25 1.04 -0.46 3.82
N ILE A 26 1.16 -1.65 3.25
CA ILE A 26 1.78 -1.85 1.93
C ILE A 26 1.04 -2.97 1.19
N LYS A 27 0.96 -2.87 -0.14
CA LYS A 27 0.53 -4.00 -0.99
C LYS A 27 1.65 -5.03 -1.04
N GLY A 28 1.32 -6.31 -0.80
CA GLY A 28 2.33 -7.38 -0.78
C GLY A 28 2.89 -7.68 -2.17
N ALA A 29 4.17 -7.96 -2.24
CA ALA A 29 4.89 -8.28 -3.48
C ALA A 29 5.31 -9.76 -3.58
N TYR A 30 4.73 -10.62 -2.75
CA TYR A 30 5.09 -12.04 -2.65
C TYR A 30 3.95 -12.98 -3.08
N TRP A 31 3.10 -12.52 -3.98
CA TRP A 31 1.92 -13.25 -4.41
C TRP A 31 2.27 -14.66 -4.91
N ASP A 32 3.23 -14.78 -5.82
CA ASP A 32 3.63 -16.06 -6.43
C ASP A 32 4.16 -17.06 -5.39
N SER A 33 5.03 -16.60 -4.49
CA SER A 33 5.58 -17.45 -3.44
C SER A 33 4.55 -17.86 -2.40
N GLU A 34 3.59 -17.00 -2.06
CA GLU A 34 2.51 -17.33 -1.15
C GLU A 34 1.53 -18.34 -1.76
N VAL A 35 1.23 -18.22 -3.05
CA VAL A 35 0.40 -19.19 -3.79
C VAL A 35 1.10 -20.54 -3.85
N LYS A 36 2.38 -20.55 -4.29
CA LYS A 36 3.17 -21.78 -4.38
C LYS A 36 3.27 -22.49 -3.03
N ARG A 37 3.60 -21.76 -1.97
CA ARG A 37 3.70 -22.30 -0.62
C ARG A 37 2.38 -22.88 -0.13
N ALA A 38 1.25 -22.23 -0.40
CA ALA A 38 -0.06 -22.71 -0.04
C ALA A 38 -0.38 -24.04 -0.75
N GLN A 39 0.00 -24.18 -2.03
CA GLN A 39 -0.14 -25.40 -2.80
C GLN A 39 0.74 -26.52 -2.25
N GLU A 40 2.01 -26.24 -1.97
CA GLU A 40 2.94 -27.22 -1.37
C GLU A 40 2.47 -27.72 0.00
N MET A 41 1.80 -26.86 0.77
CA MET A 41 1.24 -27.21 2.09
C MET A 41 -0.15 -27.84 2.04
N GLY A 42 -0.75 -27.99 0.85
CA GLY A 42 -2.10 -28.53 0.69
C GLY A 42 -3.19 -27.72 1.38
N LEU A 43 -3.04 -26.38 1.45
CA LEU A 43 -4.04 -25.53 2.10
C LEU A 43 -5.32 -25.45 1.26
N GLU A 44 -6.48 -25.48 1.92
CA GLU A 44 -7.79 -25.37 1.28
C GLU A 44 -8.01 -24.04 0.56
N SER A 45 -7.33 -22.98 0.98
CA SER A 45 -7.41 -21.66 0.36
C SER A 45 -6.09 -20.89 0.42
N TYR A 46 -5.94 -19.94 -0.50
CA TYR A 46 -4.76 -19.07 -0.51
C TYR A 46 -4.84 -17.98 0.58
N PRO A 47 -3.73 -17.69 1.28
CA PRO A 47 -3.65 -16.59 2.27
C PRO A 47 -3.74 -15.22 1.61
N VAL A 48 -3.52 -15.15 0.31
CA VAL A 48 -3.57 -13.94 -0.53
C VAL A 48 -4.82 -13.93 -1.42
N PHE A 49 -5.18 -12.77 -1.95
CA PHE A 49 -6.20 -12.67 -2.99
C PHE A 49 -5.60 -13.16 -4.32
N THR A 50 -6.40 -13.86 -5.11
CA THR A 50 -6.00 -14.37 -6.44
C THR A 50 -6.26 -13.36 -7.55
N ARG A 51 -7.04 -12.31 -7.27
CA ARG A 51 -7.35 -11.22 -8.19
C ARG A 51 -6.79 -9.92 -7.64
N LYS A 52 -6.14 -9.16 -8.52
CA LYS A 52 -5.46 -7.91 -8.17
C LYS A 52 -6.43 -6.86 -7.62
N GLU A 53 -7.60 -6.72 -8.24
CA GLU A 53 -8.63 -5.76 -7.85
C GLU A 53 -9.06 -5.96 -6.38
N MET A 54 -9.11 -7.22 -5.94
CA MET A 54 -9.44 -7.53 -4.54
C MET A 54 -8.32 -7.13 -3.57
N THR A 55 -7.08 -7.15 -4.02
CA THR A 55 -5.95 -6.63 -3.22
C THR A 55 -6.02 -5.11 -3.12
N ASP A 56 -6.33 -4.44 -4.22
CA ASP A 56 -6.45 -2.98 -4.27
C ASP A 56 -7.61 -2.50 -3.38
N LEU A 57 -8.78 -3.13 -3.49
CA LEU A 57 -9.93 -2.86 -2.63
C LEU A 57 -9.60 -3.11 -1.14
N SER A 58 -8.96 -4.24 -0.83
CA SER A 58 -8.56 -4.56 0.55
C SER A 58 -7.55 -3.57 1.10
N TYR A 59 -6.64 -3.05 0.27
CA TYR A 59 -5.69 -2.02 0.67
C TYR A 59 -6.40 -0.74 1.08
N LEU A 60 -7.33 -0.23 0.25
CA LEU A 60 -8.10 0.98 0.54
C LEU A 60 -9.01 0.79 1.77
N ALA A 61 -9.67 -0.35 1.90
CA ALA A 61 -10.46 -0.67 3.08
C ALA A 61 -9.61 -0.66 4.37
N CYS A 62 -8.41 -1.26 4.33
CA CYS A 62 -7.48 -1.22 5.46
C CYS A 62 -6.97 0.20 5.74
N ALA A 63 -6.74 1.02 4.71
CA ALA A 63 -6.37 2.43 4.87
C ALA A 63 -7.48 3.21 5.58
N GLN A 64 -8.72 3.06 5.13
CA GLN A 64 -9.89 3.66 5.78
C GLN A 64 -10.01 3.24 7.24
N LYS A 65 -9.82 1.95 7.54
CA LYS A 65 -9.86 1.43 8.91
C LYS A 65 -8.76 2.04 9.79
N LEU A 66 -7.54 2.18 9.29
CA LEU A 66 -6.45 2.85 10.00
C LEU A 66 -6.79 4.31 10.30
N LEU A 67 -7.32 5.02 9.32
CA LEU A 67 -7.73 6.41 9.47
C LEU A 67 -8.93 6.58 10.42
N ALA A 68 -9.81 5.59 10.53
CA ALA A 68 -10.95 5.63 11.44
C ALA A 68 -10.56 5.52 12.94
N HIS A 69 -9.33 5.14 13.24
CA HIS A 69 -8.85 4.96 14.63
C HIS A 69 -7.60 5.82 14.93
N PRO A 70 -7.71 7.17 14.89
CA PRO A 70 -6.56 8.08 15.05
C PRO A 70 -5.89 7.96 16.44
N ASP A 71 -6.65 7.62 17.47
CA ASP A 71 -6.11 7.42 18.83
C ASP A 71 -5.29 6.12 18.94
N SER A 72 -5.57 5.15 18.09
CA SER A 72 -4.91 3.85 18.11
C SER A 72 -3.74 3.76 17.16
N PHE A 73 -3.81 4.46 16.01
CA PHE A 73 -2.86 4.29 14.93
C PHE A 73 -2.22 5.59 14.47
N SER A 74 -0.94 5.50 14.11
CA SER A 74 -0.21 6.44 13.29
C SER A 74 0.06 5.77 11.94
N PRO A 75 -0.80 5.99 10.92
CA PRO A 75 -0.73 5.25 9.67
C PRO A 75 0.42 5.71 8.80
N GLN A 76 1.10 4.75 8.17
CA GLN A 76 2.16 4.96 7.20
C GLN A 76 1.79 4.21 5.92
N PHE A 77 1.65 4.91 4.81
CA PHE A 77 1.20 4.35 3.55
C PHE A 77 2.36 4.23 2.56
N ALA A 78 2.86 3.00 2.36
CA ALA A 78 3.94 2.75 1.41
C ALA A 78 3.34 2.42 0.04
N THR A 79 3.37 3.38 -0.87
CA THR A 79 2.79 3.24 -2.21
C THR A 79 3.45 4.18 -3.22
N HIS A 80 3.52 3.75 -4.49
CA HIS A 80 3.91 4.55 -5.65
C HIS A 80 2.74 4.71 -6.64
N ASN A 81 1.52 4.36 -6.21
CA ASN A 81 0.33 4.40 -7.05
C ASN A 81 -0.46 5.68 -6.78
N ALA A 82 -0.60 6.52 -7.81
CA ALA A 82 -1.25 7.83 -7.70
C ALA A 82 -2.71 7.72 -7.23
N HIS A 83 -3.49 6.76 -7.75
CA HIS A 83 -4.87 6.52 -7.33
C HIS A 83 -4.97 6.17 -5.84
N SER A 84 -4.06 5.31 -5.36
CA SER A 84 -4.05 4.96 -3.93
C SER A 84 -3.70 6.15 -3.04
N ILE A 85 -2.79 7.03 -3.48
CA ILE A 85 -2.44 8.26 -2.77
C ILE A 85 -3.66 9.18 -2.72
N ALA A 86 -4.24 9.51 -3.87
CA ALA A 86 -5.39 10.41 -3.94
C ALA A 86 -6.59 9.90 -3.10
N ALA A 87 -6.88 8.60 -3.16
CA ALA A 87 -7.95 8.00 -2.36
C ALA A 87 -7.66 8.08 -0.85
N ILE A 88 -6.41 7.92 -0.42
CA ILE A 88 -6.03 8.03 0.98
C ILE A 88 -6.10 9.50 1.44
N GLU A 89 -5.66 10.44 0.64
CA GLU A 89 -5.76 11.88 0.93
C GLU A 89 -7.21 12.29 1.09
N GLU A 90 -8.09 11.87 0.17
CA GLU A 90 -9.53 12.14 0.25
C GLU A 90 -10.15 11.55 1.53
N MET A 91 -9.80 10.30 1.89
CA MET A 91 -10.28 9.68 3.13
C MET A 91 -9.72 10.33 4.40
N ALA A 92 -8.51 10.85 4.36
CA ALA A 92 -7.86 11.49 5.50
C ALA A 92 -8.41 12.90 5.77
N GLY A 93 -8.77 13.62 4.70
CA GLY A 93 -9.07 15.05 4.77
C GLY A 93 -7.85 15.87 5.20
N THR A 94 -8.05 17.14 5.50
CA THR A 94 -6.96 18.06 5.90
C THR A 94 -6.60 18.03 7.38
N GLU A 95 -7.42 17.39 8.20
CA GLU A 95 -7.30 17.39 9.66
C GLU A 95 -6.40 16.27 10.21
N ARG A 96 -6.01 15.32 9.38
CA ARG A 96 -5.26 14.13 9.81
C ARG A 96 -3.86 14.12 9.26
N GLU A 97 -2.89 14.01 10.16
CA GLU A 97 -1.50 13.78 9.77
C GLU A 97 -1.35 12.36 9.21
N ILE A 98 -0.83 12.28 7.98
CA ILE A 98 -0.54 11.03 7.28
C ILE A 98 0.91 11.02 6.79
N GLU A 99 1.51 9.83 6.82
CA GLU A 99 2.85 9.62 6.27
C GLU A 99 2.76 8.73 5.03
N PHE A 100 3.21 9.23 3.89
CA PHE A 100 3.49 8.40 2.72
C PHE A 100 4.94 7.95 2.70
N GLN A 101 5.19 6.76 2.16
CA GLN A 101 6.54 6.22 2.05
C GLN A 101 6.83 5.78 0.62
N ARG A 102 8.00 6.16 0.11
CA ARG A 102 8.49 5.75 -1.20
C ARG A 102 9.87 5.10 -1.13
N LEU A 103 10.15 4.24 -2.09
CA LEU A 103 11.48 3.69 -2.29
C LEU A 103 12.40 4.74 -2.93
N PHE A 104 13.63 4.82 -2.49
CA PHE A 104 14.65 5.66 -3.12
C PHE A 104 14.77 5.34 -4.62
N GLY A 105 14.75 6.36 -5.46
CA GLY A 105 14.77 6.23 -6.92
C GLY A 105 13.41 5.95 -7.57
N MET A 106 12.30 5.84 -6.80
CA MET A 106 10.95 5.59 -7.33
C MET A 106 9.95 6.62 -6.82
N GLY A 107 8.99 6.99 -7.67
CA GLY A 107 7.84 7.82 -7.30
C GLY A 107 8.15 9.25 -6.85
N GLN A 108 9.33 9.79 -7.18
CA GLN A 108 9.75 11.10 -6.71
C GLN A 108 8.77 12.19 -7.13
N GLN A 109 8.48 12.32 -8.42
CA GLN A 109 7.59 13.36 -8.94
C GLN A 109 6.20 13.32 -8.29
N LEU A 110 5.67 12.11 -8.08
CA LEU A 110 4.37 11.92 -7.43
C LEU A 110 4.40 12.39 -5.96
N HIS A 111 5.45 12.01 -5.22
CA HIS A 111 5.59 12.42 -3.82
C HIS A 111 5.91 13.91 -3.67
N ASP A 112 6.64 14.52 -4.61
CA ASP A 112 6.92 15.95 -4.61
C ASP A 112 5.62 16.78 -4.78
N GLN A 113 4.63 16.25 -5.52
CA GLN A 113 3.32 16.91 -5.68
C GLN A 113 2.49 16.93 -4.38
N ILE A 114 2.60 15.90 -3.54
CA ILE A 114 1.83 15.82 -2.30
C ILE A 114 2.50 16.52 -1.10
N LEU A 115 3.82 16.73 -1.15
CA LEU A 115 4.59 17.36 -0.07
C LEU A 115 4.25 18.84 0.17
N GLY A 116 3.51 19.49 -0.72
CA GLY A 116 3.04 20.87 -0.53
C GLY A 116 1.93 21.03 0.51
N GLN A 117 1.38 19.93 1.02
CA GLN A 117 0.27 19.92 1.97
C GLN A 117 0.80 19.81 3.40
N SER A 118 0.34 20.67 4.31
CA SER A 118 0.86 20.77 5.68
C SER A 118 0.65 19.52 6.56
N HIS A 119 -0.34 18.70 6.23
CA HIS A 119 -0.70 17.47 6.98
C HIS A 119 -0.05 16.20 6.41
N VAL A 120 0.69 16.31 5.28
CA VAL A 120 1.32 15.18 4.61
C VAL A 120 2.81 15.19 4.83
N THR A 121 3.34 14.08 5.30
CA THR A 121 4.79 13.83 5.36
C THR A 121 5.17 12.73 4.38
N SER A 122 6.37 12.79 3.83
CA SER A 122 6.91 11.74 2.96
C SER A 122 8.23 11.23 3.49
N ARG A 123 8.35 9.92 3.61
CA ARG A 123 9.58 9.24 4.02
C ARG A 123 10.16 8.44 2.86
N ILE A 124 11.45 8.60 2.65
CA ILE A 124 12.20 7.83 1.67
C ILE A 124 12.89 6.68 2.38
N TYR A 125 12.70 5.46 1.89
CA TYR A 125 13.43 4.30 2.38
C TYR A 125 14.28 3.68 1.27
N ALA A 126 15.42 3.10 1.65
CA ALA A 126 16.32 2.41 0.74
C ALA A 126 16.75 1.07 1.36
N PRO A 127 16.78 -0.01 0.58
CA PRO A 127 17.39 -1.24 1.03
C PRO A 127 18.92 -1.08 1.08
N VAL A 128 19.54 -1.68 2.08
CA VAL A 128 20.99 -1.72 2.24
C VAL A 128 21.45 -3.18 2.20
N GLY A 129 22.44 -3.49 1.39
CA GLY A 129 22.95 -4.85 1.24
C GLY A 129 23.89 -5.00 0.05
N THR A 130 24.34 -6.22 -0.21
CA THR A 130 25.16 -6.52 -1.39
C THR A 130 24.30 -6.50 -2.67
N GLN A 131 24.91 -6.31 -3.83
CA GLN A 131 24.20 -6.34 -5.12
C GLN A 131 23.40 -7.64 -5.29
N LYS A 132 23.95 -8.78 -4.86
CA LYS A 132 23.28 -10.08 -4.94
C LYS A 132 21.99 -10.13 -4.12
N ASP A 133 22.00 -9.56 -2.93
CA ASP A 133 20.84 -9.54 -2.03
C ASP A 133 19.78 -8.55 -2.51
N LEU A 134 20.23 -7.41 -3.04
CA LEU A 134 19.35 -6.32 -3.47
C LEU A 134 18.70 -6.59 -4.83
N LEU A 135 19.34 -7.33 -5.72
CA LEU A 135 18.82 -7.54 -7.08
C LEU A 135 17.41 -8.14 -7.08
N SER A 136 17.20 -9.21 -6.34
CA SER A 136 15.89 -9.87 -6.26
C SER A 136 14.83 -8.97 -5.62
N TYR A 137 15.21 -8.15 -4.65
CA TYR A 137 14.33 -7.16 -4.03
C TYR A 137 13.91 -6.08 -5.03
N LEU A 138 14.85 -5.50 -5.77
CA LEU A 138 14.59 -4.42 -6.73
C LEU A 138 13.78 -4.92 -7.93
N ILE A 139 14.07 -6.13 -8.44
CA ILE A 139 13.29 -6.74 -9.53
C ILE A 139 11.83 -6.89 -9.12
N ARG A 140 11.53 -7.39 -7.92
CA ARG A 140 10.14 -7.48 -7.44
C ARG A 140 9.46 -6.11 -7.35
N ARG A 141 10.19 -5.06 -6.97
CA ARG A 141 9.63 -3.70 -6.94
C ARG A 141 9.34 -3.17 -8.35
N LEU A 142 10.23 -3.40 -9.29
CA LEU A 142 10.02 -3.02 -10.69
C LEU A 142 8.84 -3.76 -11.31
N LEU A 143 8.73 -5.07 -11.07
CA LEU A 143 7.60 -5.88 -11.54
C LEU A 143 6.28 -5.45 -10.88
N GLU A 144 6.29 -5.14 -9.60
CA GLU A 144 5.12 -4.60 -8.90
C GLU A 144 4.63 -3.28 -9.53
N ASN A 145 5.54 -2.37 -9.86
CA ASN A 145 5.19 -1.12 -10.51
C ASN A 145 4.80 -1.29 -11.98
N GLY A 146 5.41 -2.25 -12.68
CA GLY A 146 5.07 -2.56 -14.08
C GLY A 146 3.75 -3.35 -14.21
N ALA A 147 3.47 -4.23 -13.27
CA ALA A 147 2.20 -5.01 -13.20
C ALA A 147 1.05 -4.19 -12.60
N ASN A 148 1.36 -3.13 -11.90
CA ASN A 148 0.34 -2.16 -11.59
C ASN A 148 -0.20 -1.67 -12.92
N SER A 149 -1.46 -1.96 -13.20
CA SER A 149 -2.26 -1.23 -14.17
C SER A 149 -2.20 0.23 -13.72
N SER A 150 -1.04 0.83 -13.98
CA SER A 150 -0.80 2.20 -13.63
C SER A 150 -1.82 3.01 -14.42
N PHE A 151 -2.30 4.07 -13.83
CA PHE A 151 -3.00 5.14 -14.52
C PHE A 151 -2.37 5.44 -15.90
N VAL A 152 -1.03 5.33 -16.02
CA VAL A 152 -0.27 5.48 -17.27
C VAL A 152 -0.63 4.39 -18.31
N ASN A 153 -0.78 3.12 -17.90
CA ASN A 153 -1.19 2.06 -18.82
C ASN A 153 -2.65 2.20 -19.24
N LYS A 154 -3.52 2.65 -18.32
CA LYS A 154 -4.91 2.98 -18.65
C LYS A 154 -5.03 4.21 -19.56
N LEU A 155 -4.19 5.23 -19.36
CA LEU A 155 -4.09 6.40 -20.25
C LEU A 155 -3.53 6.06 -21.64
N ALA A 156 -2.64 5.07 -21.73
CA ALA A 156 -2.10 4.61 -23.00
C ALA A 156 -3.05 3.68 -23.76
N ASP A 157 -4.09 3.18 -23.09
CA ASP A 157 -5.15 2.37 -23.69
C ASP A 157 -6.20 3.30 -24.34
N HIS A 158 -6.12 3.48 -25.65
CA HIS A 158 -7.03 4.33 -26.41
C HIS A 158 -8.51 3.90 -26.35
N ASP A 159 -8.78 2.66 -25.90
CA ASP A 159 -10.14 2.10 -25.76
C ASP A 159 -10.69 2.28 -24.32
N CYS A 160 -9.90 2.84 -23.41
CA CYS A 160 -10.32 3.08 -22.04
C CYS A 160 -11.14 4.37 -21.94
N ALA A 161 -12.42 4.26 -21.60
CA ALA A 161 -13.28 5.42 -21.38
C ALA A 161 -12.76 6.26 -20.20
N VAL A 162 -12.85 7.60 -20.32
CA VAL A 162 -12.35 8.56 -19.30
C VAL A 162 -12.99 8.30 -17.93
N GLU A 163 -14.24 7.87 -17.91
CA GLU A 163 -14.99 7.51 -16.70
C GLU A 163 -14.37 6.33 -15.94
N THR A 164 -13.69 5.42 -16.64
CA THR A 164 -12.96 4.28 -16.02
C THR A 164 -11.62 4.69 -15.42
N LEU A 165 -11.13 5.89 -15.74
CA LEU A 165 -9.90 6.45 -15.17
C LEU A 165 -10.16 7.14 -13.83
N THR A 166 -11.40 7.58 -13.61
CA THR A 166 -11.83 8.34 -12.42
C THR A 166 -12.68 7.51 -11.44
N ALA A 167 -13.07 6.31 -11.82
CA ALA A 167 -13.76 5.34 -10.98
C ALA A 167 -12.75 4.41 -10.30
#